data_6d034d4fa219e683acc53f7b02334761
#
_entry.id   6d034d4fa219e683acc53f7b02334761
#
_cell.length_a   1.000
_cell.length_b   1.000
_cell.length_c   1.000
_cell.angle_alpha   90.00
_cell.angle_beta   90.00
_cell.angle_gamma   90.00
#
_symmetry.space_group_name_H-M   'P 1'
#
loop_
_entity.id
_entity.type
_entity.pdbx_description
1 polymer ?
#
loop_
_entity_poly.entity_id
_entity_poly.type
_entity_poly.pdbx_seq_one_letter_code
_entity_poly.pdbx_strand_id
1 'polypeptide(L)'
;MRQKELRIALVCYGGVSLAVYMHGVTKEVWKLARASRASHAGLRCLSGSESVYCDLLRAIERHQELELRVLPDILTGASAGGINAVFLAEAIHSGYSLEPLTDLWLDMADVDMLLDPEARPWSRITKQWAWPLVQYLLTRPGNAVSESVAPETREEVRAKLSRFIRSRWFEPP
;
A
#
# COMPACT_ATOMS: atom_id res chain seq x y z
N MET A 1 -22.26 26.86 18.03
CA MET A 1 -21.60 26.05 16.99
C MET A 1 -21.65 24.59 17.42
N ARG A 2 -22.05 23.66 16.51
CA ARG A 2 -22.16 22.24 16.82
C ARG A 2 -20.80 21.57 16.55
N GLN A 3 -20.39 20.67 17.40
CA GLN A 3 -19.19 19.87 17.18
C GLN A 3 -19.57 18.44 16.76
N LYS A 4 -18.89 17.88 15.75
CA LYS A 4 -19.02 16.50 15.31
C LYS A 4 -17.66 15.87 15.04
N GLU A 5 -17.59 14.56 15.27
CA GLU A 5 -16.44 13.75 14.92
C GLU A 5 -16.73 12.94 13.64
N LEU A 6 -15.81 13.03 12.68
CA LEU A 6 -15.72 12.12 11.56
C LEU A 6 -14.69 11.05 11.90
N ARG A 7 -15.17 9.88 12.30
CA ARG A 7 -14.31 8.73 12.58
C ARG A 7 -14.03 7.95 11.32
N ILE A 8 -12.77 7.67 11.05
CA ILE A 8 -12.33 6.94 9.86
C ILE A 8 -11.71 5.62 10.31
N ALA A 9 -12.28 4.51 9.79
CA ALA A 9 -11.65 3.20 9.85
C ALA A 9 -10.97 2.92 8.51
N LEU A 10 -9.67 2.63 8.52
CA LEU A 10 -8.88 2.35 7.33
C LEU A 10 -8.41 0.90 7.36
N VAL A 11 -8.73 0.16 6.32
CA VAL A 11 -8.29 -1.22 6.12
C VAL A 11 -7.36 -1.26 4.90
N CYS A 12 -6.07 -1.51 5.11
CA CYS A 12 -5.05 -1.53 4.08
C CYS A 12 -4.74 -2.98 3.68
N TYR A 13 -5.23 -3.41 2.52
CA TYR A 13 -4.92 -4.73 1.99
C TYR A 13 -3.46 -4.81 1.52
N GLY A 14 -2.84 -5.98 1.71
CA GLY A 14 -1.46 -6.21 1.30
C GLY A 14 -1.31 -6.32 -0.21
N GLY A 15 -0.07 -6.23 -0.66
CA GLY A 15 0.36 -6.38 -2.05
C GLY A 15 1.57 -5.50 -2.35
N VAL A 16 2.64 -6.10 -2.87
CA VAL A 16 3.90 -5.38 -3.14
C VAL A 16 3.68 -4.24 -4.14
N SER A 17 2.94 -4.50 -5.22
CA SER A 17 2.63 -3.50 -6.26
C SER A 17 1.71 -2.37 -5.78
N LEU A 18 1.03 -2.56 -4.65
CA LEU A 18 0.10 -1.57 -4.07
C LEU A 18 0.73 -0.74 -2.94
N ALA A 19 1.94 -1.07 -2.51
CA ALA A 19 2.58 -0.42 -1.38
C ALA A 19 2.69 1.10 -1.55
N VAL A 20 3.17 1.55 -2.69
CA VAL A 20 3.31 2.99 -3.04
C VAL A 20 1.96 3.67 -3.15
N TYR A 21 0.98 3.01 -3.80
CA TYR A 21 -0.38 3.55 -3.90
C TYR A 21 -1.03 3.72 -2.52
N MET A 22 -0.95 2.69 -1.68
CA MET A 22 -1.47 2.74 -0.31
C MET A 22 -0.78 3.82 0.51
N HIS A 23 0.54 3.98 0.33
CA HIS A 23 1.29 5.06 0.97
C HIS A 23 0.74 6.44 0.58
N GLY A 24 0.45 6.67 -0.69
CA GLY A 24 -0.17 7.91 -1.16
C GLY A 24 -1.49 8.20 -0.44
N VAL A 25 -2.36 7.19 -0.31
CA VAL A 25 -3.65 7.33 0.39
C VAL A 25 -3.44 7.59 1.89
N THR A 26 -2.58 6.82 2.56
CA THR A 26 -2.30 7.02 4.00
C THR A 26 -1.68 8.39 4.28
N LYS A 27 -0.86 8.91 3.37
CA LYS A 27 -0.30 10.25 3.43
C LYS A 27 -1.37 11.34 3.39
N GLU A 28 -2.38 11.20 2.52
CA GLU A 28 -3.49 12.15 2.46
C GLU A 28 -4.39 12.07 3.69
N VAL A 29 -4.66 10.88 4.23
CA VAL A 29 -5.37 10.71 5.51
C VAL A 29 -4.59 11.36 6.67
N TRP A 30 -3.28 11.21 6.70
CA TRP A 30 -2.40 11.88 7.68
C TRP A 30 -2.49 13.40 7.58
N LYS A 31 -2.41 13.96 6.37
CA LYS A 31 -2.54 15.41 6.14
C LYS A 31 -3.91 15.95 6.54
N LEU A 32 -4.98 15.20 6.24
CA LEU A 32 -6.32 15.54 6.67
C LEU A 32 -6.46 15.56 8.20
N ALA A 33 -5.90 14.57 8.90
CA ALA A 33 -5.89 14.54 10.36
C ALA A 33 -5.10 15.70 10.96
N ARG A 34 -3.97 16.06 10.35
CA ARG A 34 -3.17 17.25 10.74
C ARG A 34 -3.92 18.55 10.51
N ALA A 35 -4.54 18.70 9.34
CA ALA A 35 -5.36 19.87 9.01
C ALA A 35 -6.51 20.05 10.01
N SER A 36 -7.19 18.95 10.37
CA SER A 36 -8.22 18.98 11.40
C SER A 36 -7.68 19.42 12.76
N ARG A 37 -6.54 18.88 13.19
CA ARG A 37 -5.89 19.26 14.44
C ARG A 37 -5.47 20.75 14.44
N ALA A 38 -4.89 21.21 13.32
CA ALA A 38 -4.47 22.60 13.18
C ALA A 38 -5.66 23.56 13.17
N SER A 39 -6.77 23.20 12.50
CA SER A 39 -8.00 24.00 12.48
C SER A 39 -8.56 24.18 13.89
N HIS A 40 -8.69 23.09 14.66
CA HIS A 40 -9.16 23.15 16.06
C HIS A 40 -8.22 23.91 17.00
N ALA A 41 -6.92 23.89 16.75
CA ALA A 41 -5.95 24.62 17.55
C ALA A 41 -5.80 26.10 17.12
N GLY A 42 -6.53 26.55 16.11
CA GLY A 42 -6.37 27.91 15.56
C GLY A 42 -5.03 28.15 14.88
N LEU A 43 -4.32 27.08 14.50
CA LEU A 43 -3.01 27.16 13.88
C LEU A 43 -3.12 27.33 12.35
N ARG A 44 -2.06 27.84 11.74
CA ARG A 44 -1.94 27.88 10.29
C ARG A 44 -1.64 26.48 9.76
N CYS A 45 -2.37 26.09 8.71
CA CYS A 45 -2.05 24.89 7.98
C CYS A 45 -0.82 25.09 7.10
N LEU A 46 -0.09 24.03 6.88
CA LEU A 46 1.06 24.00 5.99
C LEU A 46 0.61 24.15 4.52
N SER A 47 1.52 23.98 3.58
CA SER A 47 1.26 24.10 2.14
C SER A 47 0.73 22.78 1.55
N GLY A 48 0.35 22.83 0.28
CA GLY A 48 -0.09 21.65 -0.48
C GLY A 48 -1.49 21.17 -0.11
N SER A 49 -1.76 19.87 -0.20
CA SER A 49 -3.08 19.30 0.07
C SER A 49 -3.56 19.53 1.52
N GLU A 50 -2.66 19.67 2.47
CA GLU A 50 -3.02 20.00 3.86
C GLU A 50 -3.75 21.35 3.97
N SER A 51 -3.31 22.37 3.20
CA SER A 51 -4.00 23.67 3.17
C SER A 51 -5.39 23.57 2.58
N VAL A 52 -5.58 22.73 1.54
CA VAL A 52 -6.88 22.48 0.93
C VAL A 52 -7.85 21.85 1.93
N TYR A 53 -7.37 20.88 2.71
CA TYR A 53 -8.18 20.27 3.79
C TYR A 53 -8.56 21.27 4.86
N CYS A 54 -7.66 22.17 5.24
CA CYS A 54 -7.98 23.24 6.18
C CYS A 54 -9.06 24.18 5.64
N ASP A 55 -8.94 24.58 4.39
CA ASP A 55 -9.93 25.47 3.76
C ASP A 55 -11.30 24.79 3.66
N LEU A 56 -11.32 23.48 3.36
CA LEU A 56 -12.54 22.68 3.36
C LEU A 56 -13.19 22.63 4.75
N LEU A 57 -12.43 22.33 5.79
CA LEU A 57 -12.94 22.27 7.17
C LEU A 57 -13.48 23.63 7.63
N ARG A 58 -12.78 24.72 7.34
CA ARG A 58 -13.23 26.08 7.61
C ARG A 58 -14.45 26.50 6.80
N ALA A 59 -14.58 26.00 5.56
CA ALA A 59 -15.78 26.23 4.76
C ALA A 59 -17.00 25.50 5.37
N ILE A 60 -16.83 24.25 5.81
CA ILE A 60 -17.88 23.50 6.53
C ILE A 60 -18.29 24.25 7.80
N GLU A 61 -17.32 24.72 8.57
CA GLU A 61 -17.56 25.49 9.80
C GLU A 61 -18.41 26.75 9.52
N ARG A 62 -18.00 27.54 8.52
CA ARG A 62 -18.68 28.80 8.17
C ARG A 62 -20.10 28.58 7.59
N HIS A 63 -20.26 27.57 6.72
CA HIS A 63 -21.52 27.38 6.01
C HIS A 63 -22.53 26.50 6.74
N GLN A 64 -22.06 25.62 7.61
CA GLN A 64 -22.89 24.66 8.33
C GLN A 64 -22.98 24.92 9.82
N GLU A 65 -22.27 25.92 10.33
CA GLU A 65 -22.09 26.16 11.78
C GLU A 65 -21.63 24.88 12.51
N LEU A 66 -20.79 24.10 11.84
CA LEU A 66 -20.37 22.78 12.27
C LEU A 66 -18.85 22.70 12.32
N GLU A 67 -18.31 22.56 13.51
CA GLU A 67 -16.90 22.25 13.73
C GLU A 67 -16.70 20.72 13.59
N LEU A 68 -16.00 20.31 12.53
CA LEU A 68 -15.77 18.91 12.20
C LEU A 68 -14.37 18.46 12.60
N ARG A 69 -14.29 17.51 13.54
CA ARG A 69 -13.05 16.89 13.96
C ARG A 69 -12.85 15.56 13.22
N VAL A 70 -11.74 15.40 12.53
CA VAL A 70 -11.42 14.17 11.79
C VAL A 70 -10.49 13.30 12.63
N LEU A 71 -10.92 12.05 12.89
CA LEU A 71 -10.22 11.09 13.74
C LEU A 71 -10.06 9.74 13.00
N PRO A 72 -8.90 9.49 12.38
CA PRO A 72 -8.55 8.15 11.94
C PRO A 72 -8.14 7.33 13.18
N ASP A 73 -9.06 6.53 13.73
CA ASP A 73 -8.89 5.85 15.01
C ASP A 73 -8.84 4.31 14.89
N ILE A 74 -9.22 3.78 13.74
CA ILE A 74 -9.10 2.35 13.45
C ILE A 74 -8.23 2.18 12.21
N LEU A 75 -7.04 1.62 12.40
CA LEU A 75 -6.08 1.38 11.34
C LEU A 75 -5.68 -0.09 11.36
N THR A 76 -5.91 -0.78 10.26
CA THR A 76 -5.58 -2.20 10.13
C THR A 76 -5.03 -2.49 8.74
N GLY A 77 -4.24 -3.54 8.64
CA GLY A 77 -3.68 -3.92 7.35
C GLY A 77 -2.90 -5.22 7.39
N ALA A 78 -2.54 -5.71 6.21
CA ALA A 78 -1.74 -6.91 6.04
C ALA A 78 -0.54 -6.63 5.12
N SER A 79 0.62 -7.27 5.36
CA SER A 79 1.84 -7.11 4.57
C SER A 79 2.23 -5.62 4.42
N ALA A 80 2.50 -5.13 3.21
CA ALA A 80 2.79 -3.72 2.94
C ALA A 80 1.68 -2.76 3.45
N GLY A 81 0.41 -3.21 3.43
CA GLY A 81 -0.71 -2.47 4.02
C GLY A 81 -0.60 -2.35 5.54
N GLY A 82 -0.15 -3.42 6.22
CA GLY A 82 0.12 -3.40 7.66
C GLY A 82 1.22 -2.41 8.01
N ILE A 83 2.30 -2.38 7.24
CA ILE A 83 3.40 -1.41 7.41
C ILE A 83 2.87 0.02 7.28
N ASN A 84 2.14 0.34 6.21
CA ASN A 84 1.54 1.65 6.01
C ASN A 84 0.58 2.04 7.15
N ALA A 85 -0.22 1.10 7.66
CA ALA A 85 -1.15 1.34 8.76
C ALA A 85 -0.42 1.65 10.08
N VAL A 86 0.65 0.91 10.41
CA VAL A 86 1.47 1.13 11.61
C VAL A 86 2.17 2.49 11.56
N PHE A 87 2.81 2.83 10.44
CA PHE A 87 3.48 4.13 10.29
C PHE A 87 2.49 5.29 10.31
N LEU A 88 1.29 5.12 9.74
CA LEU A 88 0.23 6.12 9.83
C LEU A 88 -0.23 6.32 11.28
N ALA A 89 -0.44 5.24 12.03
CA ALA A 89 -0.81 5.30 13.44
C ALA A 89 0.23 6.04 14.26
N GLU A 90 1.50 5.71 14.07
CA GLU A 90 2.63 6.36 14.74
C GLU A 90 2.71 7.85 14.40
N ALA A 91 2.60 8.21 13.12
CA ALA A 91 2.63 9.60 12.68
C ALA A 91 1.46 10.44 13.26
N ILE A 92 0.27 9.85 13.39
CA ILE A 92 -0.89 10.51 14.01
C ILE A 92 -0.67 10.68 15.52
N HIS A 93 -0.15 9.65 16.18
CA HIS A 93 0.07 9.66 17.64
C HIS A 93 1.21 10.58 18.04
N SER A 94 2.38 10.41 17.45
CA SER A 94 3.62 11.08 17.85
C SER A 94 3.87 12.41 17.13
N GLY A 95 3.09 12.69 16.07
CA GLY A 95 3.27 13.90 15.26
C GLY A 95 4.45 13.85 14.29
N TYR A 96 5.07 12.68 14.10
CA TYR A 96 6.16 12.51 13.15
C TYR A 96 5.70 12.62 11.69
N SER A 97 6.66 12.89 10.80
CA SER A 97 6.41 12.95 9.37
C SER A 97 6.33 11.56 8.74
N LEU A 98 5.42 11.38 7.78
CA LEU A 98 5.36 10.20 6.91
C LEU A 98 6.28 10.31 5.68
N GLU A 99 6.97 11.44 5.47
CA GLU A 99 7.84 11.61 4.30
C GLU A 99 8.96 10.56 4.20
N PRO A 100 9.64 10.17 5.30
CA PRO A 100 10.68 9.13 5.21
C PRO A 100 10.18 7.77 4.72
N LEU A 101 8.89 7.47 4.93
CA LEU A 101 8.29 6.24 4.39
C LEU A 101 8.12 6.31 2.87
N THR A 102 8.04 7.51 2.29
CA THR A 102 8.03 7.69 0.83
C THR A 102 9.33 7.19 0.21
N ASP A 103 10.46 7.62 0.77
CA ASP A 103 11.78 7.23 0.30
C ASP A 103 11.98 5.71 0.47
N LEU A 104 11.54 5.16 1.60
CA LEU A 104 11.57 3.72 1.84
C LEU A 104 10.83 2.93 0.74
N TRP A 105 9.63 3.36 0.36
CA TRP A 105 8.85 2.66 -0.66
C TRP A 105 9.38 2.86 -2.08
N LEU A 106 9.98 4.00 -2.37
CA LEU A 106 10.54 4.28 -3.70
C LEU A 106 11.91 3.63 -3.91
N ASP A 107 12.75 3.62 -2.87
CA ASP A 107 14.14 3.21 -2.98
C ASP A 107 14.38 1.76 -2.55
N MET A 108 13.67 1.28 -1.53
CA MET A 108 13.95 -0.02 -0.90
C MET A 108 12.91 -1.09 -1.17
N ALA A 109 11.73 -0.74 -1.70
CA ALA A 109 10.68 -1.73 -2.00
C ALA A 109 10.84 -2.35 -3.39
N ASP A 110 11.98 -2.16 -4.05
CA ASP A 110 12.32 -2.90 -5.26
C ASP A 110 12.54 -4.38 -4.89
N VAL A 111 11.89 -5.25 -5.65
CA VAL A 111 12.04 -6.71 -5.49
C VAL A 111 13.49 -7.13 -5.58
N ASP A 112 14.30 -6.39 -6.34
CA ASP A 112 15.74 -6.64 -6.51
C ASP A 112 16.52 -6.45 -5.20
N MET A 113 16.09 -5.54 -4.34
CA MET A 113 16.71 -5.28 -3.04
C MET A 113 16.28 -6.27 -1.94
N LEU A 114 15.09 -6.87 -2.10
CA LEU A 114 14.55 -7.84 -1.14
C LEU A 114 15.09 -9.26 -1.35
N LEU A 115 15.77 -9.51 -2.47
CA LEU A 115 16.33 -10.82 -2.79
C LEU A 115 17.79 -10.88 -2.38
N ASP A 116 18.12 -11.87 -1.56
CA ASP A 116 19.49 -12.16 -1.16
C ASP A 116 20.37 -12.36 -2.40
N PRO A 117 21.46 -11.57 -2.55
CA PRO A 117 22.40 -11.72 -3.64
C PRO A 117 22.99 -13.14 -3.77
N GLU A 118 23.14 -13.85 -2.65
CA GLU A 118 23.66 -15.21 -2.62
C GLU A 118 22.64 -16.27 -3.08
N ALA A 119 21.33 -15.96 -3.01
CA ALA A 119 20.29 -16.84 -3.53
C ALA A 119 20.24 -16.90 -5.08
N ARG A 120 20.99 -16.02 -5.75
CA ARG A 120 20.96 -15.86 -7.21
C ARG A 120 21.54 -17.04 -8.03
N PRO A 121 22.71 -17.62 -7.71
CA PRO A 121 23.33 -18.63 -8.60
C PRO A 121 22.65 -20.00 -8.55
N TRP A 122 22.37 -20.49 -7.36
CA TRP A 122 21.81 -21.84 -7.16
C TRP A 122 20.32 -21.93 -7.52
N SER A 123 19.58 -20.85 -7.38
CA SER A 123 18.17 -20.84 -7.76
C SER A 123 17.94 -20.96 -9.27
N ARG A 124 18.92 -20.59 -10.10
CA ARG A 124 18.83 -20.70 -11.56
C ARG A 124 18.86 -22.14 -12.03
N ILE A 125 19.77 -22.96 -11.53
CA ILE A 125 19.95 -24.36 -11.96
C ILE A 125 18.77 -25.21 -11.49
N THR A 126 18.35 -25.10 -10.24
CA THR A 126 17.24 -25.88 -9.68
C THR A 126 15.90 -25.49 -10.28
N LYS A 127 15.68 -24.21 -10.57
CA LYS A 127 14.43 -23.70 -11.17
C LYS A 127 14.35 -24.04 -12.65
N GLN A 128 15.45 -24.01 -13.37
CA GLN A 128 15.51 -24.43 -14.77
C GLN A 128 15.17 -25.91 -14.94
N TRP A 129 15.58 -26.72 -13.98
CA TRP A 129 15.28 -28.16 -13.95
C TRP A 129 13.84 -28.45 -13.51
N ALA A 130 13.31 -27.68 -12.58
CA ALA A 130 11.93 -27.82 -12.10
C ALA A 130 10.90 -27.20 -13.06
N TRP A 131 11.33 -26.35 -14.00
CA TRP A 131 10.45 -25.65 -14.91
C TRP A 131 9.51 -26.55 -15.73
N PRO A 132 9.97 -27.64 -16.39
CA PRO A 132 9.07 -28.55 -17.11
C PRO A 132 8.01 -29.15 -16.19
N LEU A 133 8.36 -29.45 -14.94
CA LEU A 133 7.44 -29.98 -13.93
C LEU A 133 6.40 -28.96 -13.52
N VAL A 134 6.83 -27.74 -13.25
CA VAL A 134 5.93 -26.62 -12.89
C VAL A 134 4.99 -26.30 -14.05
N GLN A 135 5.51 -26.25 -15.27
CA GLN A 135 4.71 -26.03 -16.46
C GLN A 135 3.69 -27.15 -16.67
N TYR A 136 4.09 -28.41 -16.49
CA TYR A 136 3.22 -29.57 -16.57
C TYR A 136 2.09 -29.54 -15.53
N LEU A 137 2.40 -29.19 -14.28
CA LEU A 137 1.43 -29.06 -13.19
C LEU A 137 0.44 -27.89 -13.41
N LEU A 138 0.93 -26.78 -13.96
CA LEU A 138 0.08 -25.60 -14.24
C LEU A 138 -0.78 -25.77 -15.50
N THR A 139 -0.38 -26.66 -16.43
CA THR A 139 -1.09 -26.83 -17.70
C THR A 139 -2.06 -28.01 -17.71
N ARG A 140 -1.96 -28.92 -16.73
CA ARG A 140 -2.79 -30.13 -16.68
C ARG A 140 -4.22 -29.76 -16.23
N PRO A 141 -5.25 -30.08 -17.06
CA PRO A 141 -6.64 -29.93 -16.63
C PRO A 141 -6.94 -30.92 -15.49
N GLY A 142 -7.72 -30.50 -14.50
CA GLY A 142 -8.14 -31.37 -13.38
C GLY A 142 -7.27 -31.24 -12.12
N ASN A 143 -6.44 -30.22 -11.96
CA ASN A 143 -5.73 -29.97 -10.72
C ASN A 143 -6.56 -29.04 -9.79
N ALA A 144 -6.64 -29.35 -8.51
CA ALA A 144 -7.45 -28.61 -7.53
C ALA A 144 -7.16 -27.08 -7.52
N VAL A 145 -5.92 -26.68 -7.87
CA VAL A 145 -5.53 -25.29 -8.05
C VAL A 145 -6.09 -24.68 -9.35
N SER A 146 -6.34 -25.50 -10.37
CA SER A 146 -6.85 -25.00 -11.65
C SER A 146 -8.38 -24.93 -11.69
N GLU A 147 -9.09 -25.68 -10.86
CA GLU A 147 -10.55 -25.70 -10.85
C GLU A 147 -11.17 -24.57 -10.01
N SER A 148 -10.42 -24.04 -9.04
CA SER A 148 -10.88 -22.93 -8.16
C SER A 148 -10.75 -21.53 -8.78
N VAL A 149 -10.15 -21.42 -9.98
CA VAL A 149 -9.87 -20.12 -10.62
C VAL A 149 -10.57 -20.04 -11.97
N ALA A 150 -11.27 -18.92 -12.24
CA ALA A 150 -11.94 -18.68 -13.51
C ALA A 150 -10.96 -18.78 -14.71
N PRO A 151 -11.41 -19.30 -15.89
CA PRO A 151 -10.54 -19.55 -17.04
C PRO A 151 -9.73 -18.33 -17.50
N GLU A 152 -10.35 -17.16 -17.48
CA GLU A 152 -9.74 -15.88 -17.86
C GLU A 152 -8.60 -15.49 -16.89
N THR A 153 -8.82 -15.70 -15.60
CA THR A 153 -7.82 -15.44 -14.56
C THR A 153 -6.66 -16.45 -14.63
N ARG A 154 -6.90 -17.67 -15.09
CA ARG A 154 -5.84 -18.69 -15.32
C ARG A 154 -4.85 -18.25 -16.40
N GLU A 155 -5.35 -17.72 -17.52
CA GLU A 155 -4.48 -17.21 -18.60
C GLU A 155 -3.67 -16.00 -18.14
N GLU A 156 -4.27 -15.11 -17.37
CA GLU A 156 -3.58 -13.95 -16.82
C GLU A 156 -2.50 -14.33 -15.80
N VAL A 157 -2.81 -15.23 -14.87
CA VAL A 157 -1.84 -15.78 -13.90
C VAL A 157 -0.73 -16.55 -14.62
N ARG A 158 -1.07 -17.30 -15.65
CA ARG A 158 -0.11 -18.04 -16.50
C ARG A 158 0.81 -17.09 -17.25
N ALA A 159 0.28 -16.00 -17.82
CA ALA A 159 1.05 -14.98 -18.51
C ALA A 159 1.97 -14.22 -17.53
N LYS A 160 1.47 -13.87 -16.34
CA LYS A 160 2.25 -13.22 -15.28
C LYS A 160 3.34 -14.14 -14.72
N LEU A 161 3.03 -15.41 -14.43
CA LEU A 161 3.99 -16.41 -14.00
C LEU A 161 5.04 -16.70 -15.08
N SER A 162 4.64 -16.80 -16.36
CA SER A 162 5.59 -17.02 -17.43
C SER A 162 6.53 -15.82 -17.65
N ARG A 163 6.04 -14.58 -17.47
CA ARG A 163 6.89 -13.38 -17.47
C ARG A 163 7.82 -13.34 -16.27
N PHE A 164 7.34 -13.67 -15.09
CA PHE A 164 8.14 -13.73 -13.87
C PHE A 164 9.25 -14.77 -14.00
N ILE A 165 8.95 -15.93 -14.55
CA ILE A 165 9.91 -17.02 -14.72
C ILE A 165 10.87 -16.76 -15.89
N ARG A 166 10.44 -16.01 -16.92
CA ARG A 166 11.30 -15.53 -18.02
C ARG A 166 12.01 -14.20 -17.70
N SER A 167 11.85 -13.66 -16.50
CA SER A 167 12.61 -12.49 -16.10
C SER A 167 14.11 -12.81 -16.07
N ARG A 168 14.96 -11.80 -16.11
CA ARG A 168 16.44 -11.95 -16.05
C ARG A 168 16.94 -12.85 -14.91
N TRP A 169 16.09 -13.12 -13.93
CA TRP A 169 16.35 -14.06 -12.82
C TRP A 169 16.39 -15.53 -13.26
N PHE A 170 15.79 -15.84 -14.39
CA PHE A 170 15.64 -17.19 -14.94
C PHE A 170 16.27 -17.36 -16.32
N GLU A 171 16.75 -16.30 -16.97
CA GLU A 171 17.47 -16.40 -18.22
C GLU A 171 18.91 -16.89 -17.93
N PRO A 172 19.41 -17.86 -18.70
CA PRO A 172 20.82 -18.23 -18.63
C PRO A 172 21.69 -17.04 -19.04
N PRO A 173 22.93 -16.99 -18.55
CA PRO A 173 23.88 -15.92 -18.88
C PRO A 173 24.17 -15.88 -20.38
#